data_1dda04634353c3883c34f268d5e72568
#
_entry.id   1dda04634353c3883c34f268d5e72568
#
_cell.length_a   1.000
_cell.length_b   1.000
_cell.length_c   1.000
_cell.angle_alpha   90.00
_cell.angle_beta   90.00
_cell.angle_gamma   90.00
#
_symmetry.space_group_name_H-M   'P 1'
#
loop_
_entity.id
_entity.type
_entity.pdbx_description
1 polymer ?
#
loop_
_entity_poly.entity_id
_entity_poly.type
_entity_poly.pdbx_seq_one_letter_code
_entity_poly.pdbx_strand_id
1 'polypeptide(L)'
;MKIILSPAKKMITDTDSIAPVGMPDFLDKTTKILSWMKSLEKEELKAIWKCNDKIARQNFDRLENMDLYHMLTPAILSYEGIAFQYMAPAVFEDGQFEYIQKHLRILSAFYGSLKPLDGVKPYRLEMQAKVTIGNTRNLYDYWGDLLYQSVIDDSRIIINLASKEYSKCIEKYLSPKDTYITITFCELSGEKLVTKGTYAKMARGEMVRFMAENNIENPLDIKKFDRLGYSFRSDLSSETEYVFERKIEQ
;
A
#
# COMPACT_ATOMS: atom_id res chain seq x y z
N MET A 1 4.75 -16.22 -2.30
CA MET A 1 4.45 -15.29 -1.18
C MET A 1 4.19 -13.90 -1.72
N LYS A 2 3.15 -13.20 -1.24
CA LYS A 2 2.88 -11.80 -1.58
C LYS A 2 2.95 -10.91 -0.36
N ILE A 3 3.36 -9.68 -0.57
CA ILE A 3 3.45 -8.63 0.46
C ILE A 3 2.43 -7.57 0.10
N ILE A 4 1.55 -7.20 1.02
CA ILE A 4 0.60 -6.10 0.81
C ILE A 4 1.02 -4.86 1.60
N LEU A 5 0.94 -3.70 0.94
CA LEU A 5 1.30 -2.40 1.51
C LEU A 5 0.20 -1.38 1.24
N SER A 6 0.00 -0.44 2.16
CA SER A 6 -0.89 0.71 1.93
C SER A 6 -0.24 1.73 1.00
N PRO A 7 -1.04 2.48 0.23
CA PRO A 7 -0.57 3.60 -0.56
C PRO A 7 -0.20 4.81 0.32
N ALA A 8 0.25 5.89 -0.29
CA ALA A 8 0.37 7.19 0.35
C ALA A 8 -0.70 8.16 -0.18
N LYS A 9 -1.06 9.14 0.66
CA LYS A 9 -2.01 10.20 0.27
C LYS A 9 -1.40 11.20 -0.72
N LYS A 10 -0.09 11.43 -0.62
CA LYS A 10 0.67 12.31 -1.51
C LYS A 10 1.27 11.46 -2.63
N MET A 11 1.17 11.99 -3.82
CA MET A 11 1.76 11.40 -5.02
C MET A 11 2.43 12.47 -5.87
N ILE A 12 3.47 12.06 -6.57
CA ILE A 12 4.21 12.89 -7.54
C ILE A 12 4.16 12.27 -8.93
N THR A 13 4.51 13.07 -9.92
CA THR A 13 4.79 12.62 -11.28
C THR A 13 6.30 12.58 -11.44
N ASP A 14 6.81 11.44 -11.88
CA ASP A 14 8.21 11.22 -12.27
C ASP A 14 8.19 10.36 -13.52
N THR A 15 8.39 10.99 -14.66
CA THR A 15 8.39 10.35 -15.98
C THR A 15 9.79 10.08 -16.52
N ASP A 16 10.81 10.52 -15.78
CA ASP A 16 12.18 10.58 -16.29
C ASP A 16 13.12 9.52 -15.67
N SER A 17 12.79 9.04 -14.45
CA SER A 17 13.68 8.14 -13.71
C SER A 17 13.63 6.70 -14.24
N ILE A 18 12.47 6.07 -14.22
CA ILE A 18 12.25 4.68 -14.69
C ILE A 18 10.93 4.61 -15.44
N ALA A 19 10.91 3.93 -16.58
CA ALA A 19 9.67 3.71 -17.32
C ALA A 19 8.79 2.66 -16.63
N PRO A 20 7.44 2.83 -16.65
CA PRO A 20 6.53 1.77 -16.25
C PRO A 20 6.72 0.51 -17.10
N VAL A 21 6.58 -0.67 -16.49
CA VAL A 21 6.70 -1.98 -17.19
C VAL A 21 5.33 -2.56 -17.55
N GLY A 22 4.26 -2.03 -16.96
CA GLY A 22 2.90 -2.53 -17.17
C GLY A 22 1.83 -1.50 -16.81
N MET A 23 0.60 -1.93 -16.98
CA MET A 23 -0.59 -1.15 -16.63
C MET A 23 -1.31 -1.80 -15.43
N PRO A 24 -2.04 -1.02 -14.61
CA PRO A 24 -2.86 -1.58 -13.54
C PRO A 24 -3.88 -2.59 -14.08
N ASP A 25 -4.00 -3.73 -13.39
CA ASP A 25 -4.85 -4.86 -13.83
C ASP A 25 -6.35 -4.49 -13.90
N PHE A 26 -6.81 -3.45 -13.19
CA PHE A 26 -8.23 -3.09 -13.05
C PHE A 26 -8.61 -1.73 -13.66
N LEU A 27 -8.00 -1.35 -14.78
CA LEU A 27 -8.25 -0.04 -15.41
C LEU A 27 -9.71 0.21 -15.79
N ASP A 28 -10.46 -0.83 -16.16
CA ASP A 28 -11.91 -0.69 -16.44
C ASP A 28 -12.69 -0.23 -15.21
N LYS A 29 -12.34 -0.75 -14.03
CA LYS A 29 -12.93 -0.30 -12.76
C LYS A 29 -12.42 1.08 -12.38
N THR A 30 -11.13 1.35 -12.57
CA THR A 30 -10.53 2.67 -12.36
C THR A 30 -11.22 3.74 -13.21
N THR A 31 -11.51 3.45 -14.47
CA THR A 31 -12.23 4.36 -15.38
C THR A 31 -13.64 4.68 -14.87
N LYS A 32 -14.34 3.71 -14.29
CA LYS A 32 -15.65 3.94 -13.66
C LYS A 32 -15.55 4.84 -12.43
N ILE A 33 -14.52 4.65 -11.58
CA ILE A 33 -14.25 5.54 -10.44
C ILE A 33 -13.93 6.95 -10.95
N LEU A 34 -13.07 7.07 -11.97
CA LEU A 34 -12.70 8.35 -12.58
C LEU A 34 -13.92 9.08 -13.12
N SER A 35 -14.77 8.40 -13.89
CA SER A 35 -16.00 8.97 -14.45
C SER A 35 -16.95 9.44 -13.35
N TRP A 36 -17.12 8.63 -12.30
CA TRP A 36 -17.91 9.01 -11.14
C TRP A 36 -17.32 10.22 -10.42
N MET A 37 -16.01 10.28 -10.17
CA MET A 37 -15.38 11.46 -9.55
C MET A 37 -15.56 12.71 -10.42
N LYS A 38 -15.46 12.61 -11.75
CA LYS A 38 -15.67 13.72 -12.67
C LYS A 38 -17.12 14.20 -12.72
N SER A 39 -18.10 13.40 -12.29
CA SER A 39 -19.52 13.79 -12.22
C SER A 39 -19.90 14.53 -10.93
N LEU A 40 -18.99 14.63 -9.96
CA LEU A 40 -19.23 15.30 -8.69
C LEU A 40 -18.84 16.78 -8.72
N GLU A 41 -19.55 17.59 -7.93
CA GLU A 41 -19.19 18.98 -7.69
C GLU A 41 -17.91 19.11 -6.85
N LYS A 42 -17.21 20.24 -6.97
CA LYS A 42 -15.93 20.47 -6.28
C LYS A 42 -16.04 20.37 -4.76
N GLU A 43 -17.14 20.80 -4.18
CA GLU A 43 -17.46 20.75 -2.77
C GLU A 43 -17.61 19.29 -2.28
N GLU A 44 -18.27 18.46 -3.06
CA GLU A 44 -18.44 17.03 -2.78
C GLU A 44 -17.09 16.30 -2.82
N LEU A 45 -16.28 16.55 -3.86
CA LEU A 45 -14.92 15.97 -3.96
C LEU A 45 -14.04 16.39 -2.80
N LYS A 46 -14.07 17.68 -2.40
CA LYS A 46 -13.30 18.18 -1.26
C LYS A 46 -13.72 17.48 0.05
N ALA A 47 -15.03 17.27 0.25
CA ALA A 47 -15.56 16.54 1.40
C ALA A 47 -15.10 15.07 1.43
N ILE A 48 -15.08 14.41 0.28
CA ILE A 48 -14.59 13.03 0.10
C ILE A 48 -13.08 12.95 0.41
N TRP A 49 -12.29 13.89 -0.12
CA TRP A 49 -10.84 13.92 0.05
C TRP A 49 -10.38 14.39 1.43
N LYS A 50 -11.27 14.99 2.23
CA LYS A 50 -10.99 15.51 3.58
C LYS A 50 -9.68 16.30 3.63
N CYS A 51 -9.54 17.31 2.79
CA CYS A 51 -8.32 18.09 2.65
C CYS A 51 -8.58 19.60 2.66
N ASN A 52 -7.51 20.39 2.81
CA ASN A 52 -7.58 21.86 2.70
C ASN A 52 -7.72 22.31 1.24
N ASP A 53 -8.02 23.60 1.04
CA ASP A 53 -8.27 24.19 -0.28
C ASP A 53 -7.09 24.05 -1.25
N LYS A 54 -5.87 24.19 -0.76
CA LYS A 54 -4.65 24.05 -1.58
C LYS A 54 -4.54 22.65 -2.17
N ILE A 55 -4.74 21.63 -1.33
CA ILE A 55 -4.71 20.21 -1.76
C ILE A 55 -5.91 19.91 -2.67
N ALA A 56 -7.09 20.47 -2.36
CA ALA A 56 -8.28 20.28 -3.19
C ALA A 56 -8.05 20.82 -4.61
N ARG A 57 -7.57 22.07 -4.76
CA ARG A 57 -7.27 22.68 -6.08
C ARG A 57 -6.31 21.81 -6.89
N GLN A 58 -5.19 21.38 -6.29
CA GLN A 58 -4.23 20.50 -6.97
C GLN A 58 -4.88 19.21 -7.49
N ASN A 59 -5.78 18.61 -6.70
CA ASN A 59 -6.42 17.35 -7.09
C ASN A 59 -7.57 17.57 -8.08
N PHE A 60 -8.23 18.74 -8.09
CA PHE A 60 -9.16 19.11 -9.17
C PHE A 60 -8.42 19.20 -10.50
N ASP A 61 -7.31 19.93 -10.56
CA ASP A 61 -6.50 20.06 -11.79
C ASP A 61 -6.02 18.69 -12.29
N ARG A 62 -5.61 17.82 -11.38
CA ARG A 62 -5.22 16.44 -11.70
C ARG A 62 -6.38 15.63 -12.26
N LEU A 63 -7.56 15.74 -11.64
CA LEU A 63 -8.75 15.00 -12.05
C LEU A 63 -9.26 15.43 -13.42
N GLU A 64 -9.30 16.74 -13.68
CA GLU A 64 -9.73 17.29 -14.97
C GLU A 64 -8.83 16.82 -16.12
N ASN A 65 -7.50 16.82 -15.90
CA ASN A 65 -6.50 16.48 -16.91
C ASN A 65 -6.03 15.02 -16.83
N MET A 66 -6.77 14.15 -16.14
CA MET A 66 -6.34 12.76 -15.92
C MET A 66 -6.48 11.95 -17.21
N ASP A 67 -5.33 11.50 -17.71
CA ASP A 67 -5.19 10.51 -18.77
C ASP A 67 -4.53 9.26 -18.18
N LEU A 68 -5.24 8.14 -18.19
CA LEU A 68 -4.79 6.88 -17.58
C LEU A 68 -3.77 6.11 -18.42
N TYR A 69 -3.41 6.62 -19.60
CA TYR A 69 -2.60 5.88 -20.59
C TYR A 69 -1.29 6.56 -20.97
N HIS A 70 -1.14 7.86 -20.73
CA HIS A 70 0.03 8.62 -21.17
C HIS A 70 0.76 9.30 -20.02
N MET A 71 2.09 9.47 -20.16
CA MET A 71 2.96 10.13 -19.17
C MET A 71 2.76 9.56 -17.76
N LEU A 72 2.87 8.24 -17.65
CA LEU A 72 2.66 7.51 -16.42
C LEU A 72 3.95 7.43 -15.61
N THR A 73 3.80 7.35 -14.30
CA THR A 73 4.89 7.14 -13.33
C THR A 73 4.74 5.75 -12.73
N PRO A 74 5.82 4.95 -12.56
CA PRO A 74 5.74 3.70 -11.79
C PRO A 74 5.13 3.94 -10.40
N ALA A 75 4.19 3.09 -10.00
CA ALA A 75 3.45 3.26 -8.73
C ALA A 75 4.37 3.45 -7.53
N ILE A 76 5.45 2.66 -7.46
CA ILE A 76 6.41 2.72 -6.34
C ILE A 76 7.15 4.06 -6.24
N LEU A 77 7.36 4.76 -7.36
CA LEU A 77 7.99 6.08 -7.42
C LEU A 77 6.97 7.21 -7.31
N SER A 78 5.71 6.95 -7.66
CA SER A 78 4.65 7.96 -7.60
C SER A 78 4.16 8.23 -6.17
N TYR A 79 4.10 7.22 -5.30
CA TYR A 79 3.67 7.42 -3.91
C TYR A 79 4.76 8.10 -3.07
N GLU A 80 4.43 9.27 -2.52
CA GLU A 80 5.32 10.05 -1.64
C GLU A 80 4.76 10.05 -0.20
N GLY A 81 5.26 9.14 0.61
CA GLY A 81 4.88 9.00 2.02
C GLY A 81 5.96 8.32 2.82
N ILE A 82 5.84 8.36 4.14
CA ILE A 82 6.88 7.88 5.07
C ILE A 82 7.33 6.45 4.75
N ALA A 83 6.41 5.53 4.46
CA ALA A 83 6.77 4.15 4.13
C ALA A 83 7.59 4.08 2.83
N PHE A 84 7.25 4.86 1.81
CA PHE A 84 7.98 4.88 0.54
C PHE A 84 9.34 5.58 0.67
N GLN A 85 9.45 6.61 1.52
CA GLN A 85 10.73 7.26 1.83
C GLN A 85 11.71 6.30 2.51
N TYR A 86 11.24 5.49 3.46
CA TYR A 86 12.06 4.50 4.15
C TYR A 86 12.33 3.24 3.32
N MET A 87 11.43 2.88 2.42
CA MET A 87 11.69 1.85 1.40
C MET A 87 12.78 2.31 0.43
N ALA A 88 12.83 3.61 0.12
CA ALA A 88 13.80 4.26 -0.74
C ALA A 88 13.98 3.56 -2.11
N PRO A 89 12.92 3.37 -2.91
CA PRO A 89 12.98 2.61 -4.16
C PRO A 89 13.89 3.25 -5.22
N ALA A 90 14.19 4.55 -5.12
CA ALA A 90 15.07 5.24 -6.04
C ALA A 90 16.55 4.76 -5.99
N VAL A 91 16.92 4.01 -4.96
CA VAL A 91 18.28 3.44 -4.81
C VAL A 91 18.28 1.91 -4.88
N PHE A 92 17.21 1.30 -5.40
CA PHE A 92 17.15 -0.13 -5.60
C PHE A 92 17.99 -0.55 -6.81
N GLU A 93 18.63 -1.70 -6.68
CA GLU A 93 19.30 -2.41 -7.77
C GLU A 93 18.29 -3.31 -8.52
N ASP A 94 18.68 -3.79 -9.70
CA ASP A 94 17.81 -4.59 -10.57
C ASP A 94 17.18 -5.80 -9.84
N GLY A 95 17.97 -6.54 -9.07
CA GLY A 95 17.47 -7.70 -8.30
C GLY A 95 16.42 -7.34 -7.25
N GLN A 96 16.53 -6.15 -6.66
CA GLN A 96 15.53 -5.65 -5.71
C GLN A 96 14.25 -5.23 -6.43
N PHE A 97 14.35 -4.60 -7.61
CA PHE A 97 13.18 -4.31 -8.45
C PHE A 97 12.47 -5.58 -8.91
N GLU A 98 13.20 -6.61 -9.32
CA GLU A 98 12.65 -7.92 -9.69
C GLU A 98 11.90 -8.54 -8.51
N TYR A 99 12.52 -8.52 -7.32
CA TYR A 99 11.91 -9.04 -6.09
C TYR A 99 10.60 -8.34 -5.78
N ILE A 100 10.58 -7.01 -5.70
CA ILE A 100 9.35 -6.28 -5.35
C ILE A 100 8.28 -6.41 -6.43
N GLN A 101 8.64 -6.44 -7.71
CA GLN A 101 7.68 -6.64 -8.82
C GLN A 101 6.97 -7.99 -8.70
N LYS A 102 7.70 -9.03 -8.30
CA LYS A 102 7.17 -10.36 -8.06
C LYS A 102 6.28 -10.40 -6.80
N HIS A 103 6.75 -9.83 -5.70
CA HIS A 103 6.18 -10.06 -4.37
C HIS A 103 5.30 -8.93 -3.84
N LEU A 104 5.59 -7.66 -4.11
CA LEU A 104 4.86 -6.53 -3.53
C LEU A 104 3.58 -6.21 -4.30
N ARG A 105 2.52 -5.90 -3.56
CA ARG A 105 1.28 -5.31 -4.07
C ARG A 105 0.93 -4.08 -3.23
N ILE A 106 0.78 -2.93 -3.90
CA ILE A 106 0.35 -1.69 -3.27
C ILE A 106 -1.16 -1.61 -3.44
N LEU A 107 -1.90 -1.65 -2.32
CA LEU A 107 -3.34 -1.56 -2.35
C LEU A 107 -3.77 -0.12 -2.58
N SER A 108 -4.73 0.10 -3.47
CA SER A 108 -5.18 1.42 -3.91
C SER A 108 -6.69 1.49 -3.94
N ALA A 109 -7.26 2.57 -3.40
CA ALA A 109 -8.69 2.83 -3.48
C ALA A 109 -9.14 3.11 -4.92
N PHE A 110 -8.25 3.69 -5.74
CA PHE A 110 -8.53 4.11 -7.11
C PHE A 110 -8.16 3.05 -8.15
N TYR A 111 -6.99 2.42 -8.02
CA TYR A 111 -6.49 1.43 -8.97
C TYR A 111 -6.70 -0.03 -8.53
N GLY A 112 -7.10 -0.26 -7.29
CA GLY A 112 -7.27 -1.60 -6.71
C GLY A 112 -5.97 -2.18 -6.16
N SER A 113 -5.32 -3.05 -6.89
CA SER A 113 -4.03 -3.64 -6.55
C SER A 113 -3.01 -3.29 -7.62
N LEU A 114 -1.87 -2.74 -7.22
CA LEU A 114 -0.81 -2.29 -8.11
C LEU A 114 0.45 -3.13 -7.90
N LYS A 115 1.08 -3.54 -8.99
CA LYS A 115 2.48 -3.95 -8.99
C LYS A 115 3.36 -2.70 -8.90
N PRO A 116 4.56 -2.78 -8.33
CA PRO A 116 5.43 -1.60 -8.14
C PRO A 116 5.69 -0.77 -9.39
N LEU A 117 5.88 -1.43 -10.52
CA LEU A 117 6.21 -0.77 -11.79
C LEU A 117 5.00 -0.58 -12.72
N ASP A 118 3.77 -0.74 -12.21
CA ASP A 118 2.57 -0.35 -12.96
C ASP A 118 2.53 1.17 -13.13
N GLY A 119 2.19 1.61 -14.34
CA GLY A 119 2.10 3.03 -14.66
C GLY A 119 0.83 3.67 -14.08
N VAL A 120 0.99 4.72 -13.28
CA VAL A 120 -0.12 5.41 -12.63
C VAL A 120 -0.06 6.92 -12.83
N LYS A 121 -1.21 7.57 -12.66
CA LYS A 121 -1.34 9.01 -12.47
C LYS A 121 -1.59 9.33 -10.99
N PRO A 122 -1.07 10.46 -10.49
CA PRO A 122 -1.42 10.95 -9.17
C PRO A 122 -2.92 11.18 -9.03
N TYR A 123 -3.50 10.63 -7.96
CA TYR A 123 -4.92 10.75 -7.60
C TYR A 123 -5.07 11.02 -6.12
N ARG A 124 -6.30 11.31 -5.68
CA ARG A 124 -6.64 11.36 -4.27
C ARG A 124 -7.96 10.64 -4.01
N LEU A 125 -7.85 9.48 -3.38
CA LEU A 125 -8.99 8.70 -2.89
C LEU A 125 -8.49 7.73 -1.82
N GLU A 126 -9.18 7.66 -0.68
CA GLU A 126 -8.88 6.73 0.41
C GLU A 126 -9.91 5.60 0.44
N MET A 127 -9.52 4.38 0.83
CA MET A 127 -10.41 3.22 0.79
C MET A 127 -11.64 3.37 1.70
N GLN A 128 -11.50 4.08 2.82
CA GLN A 128 -12.59 4.37 3.75
C GLN A 128 -13.42 5.61 3.37
N ALA A 129 -13.18 6.23 2.22
CA ALA A 129 -13.98 7.36 1.77
C ALA A 129 -15.46 6.95 1.66
N LYS A 130 -16.34 7.85 2.08
CA LYS A 130 -17.79 7.65 2.00
C LYS A 130 -18.25 7.91 0.57
N VAL A 131 -18.21 6.89 -0.25
CA VAL A 131 -18.57 6.97 -1.67
C VAL A 131 -19.49 5.81 -2.05
N THR A 132 -20.38 6.08 -2.99
CA THR A 132 -21.29 5.10 -3.58
C THR A 132 -21.09 5.13 -5.09
N ILE A 133 -20.71 4.01 -5.70
CA ILE A 133 -20.50 3.90 -7.14
C ILE A 133 -21.44 2.83 -7.68
N GLY A 134 -22.36 3.21 -8.54
CA GLY A 134 -23.42 2.32 -9.01
C GLY A 134 -24.25 1.78 -7.84
N ASN A 135 -24.40 0.47 -7.73
CA ASN A 135 -25.16 -0.19 -6.67
C ASN A 135 -24.33 -0.58 -5.43
N THR A 136 -23.07 -0.11 -5.34
CA THR A 136 -22.19 -0.46 -4.21
C THR A 136 -22.30 0.57 -3.09
N ARG A 137 -22.21 0.12 -1.82
CA ARG A 137 -22.37 0.99 -0.64
C ARG A 137 -21.10 1.76 -0.28
N ASN A 138 -19.94 1.28 -0.71
CA ASN A 138 -18.62 1.83 -0.39
C ASN A 138 -17.56 1.20 -1.29
N LEU A 139 -16.31 1.65 -1.18
CA LEU A 139 -15.19 1.12 -1.99
C LEU A 139 -14.82 -0.33 -1.62
N TYR A 140 -15.03 -0.79 -0.40
CA TYR A 140 -14.81 -2.20 -0.06
C TYR A 140 -15.77 -3.13 -0.81
N ASP A 141 -17.05 -2.73 -0.91
CA ASP A 141 -18.04 -3.46 -1.70
C ASP A 141 -17.76 -3.33 -3.21
N TYR A 142 -17.27 -2.16 -3.66
CA TYR A 142 -16.93 -1.92 -5.06
C TYR A 142 -15.80 -2.83 -5.55
N TRP A 143 -14.76 -2.98 -4.76
CA TRP A 143 -13.63 -3.86 -5.08
C TRP A 143 -13.98 -5.33 -4.83
N GLY A 144 -14.82 -5.64 -3.85
CA GLY A 144 -15.21 -7.00 -3.52
C GLY A 144 -13.99 -7.89 -3.22
N ASP A 145 -13.97 -9.09 -3.74
CA ASP A 145 -12.90 -10.07 -3.59
C ASP A 145 -11.76 -9.92 -4.62
N LEU A 146 -11.89 -9.01 -5.60
CA LEU A 146 -10.92 -8.83 -6.67
C LEU A 146 -9.51 -8.54 -6.13
N LEU A 147 -9.40 -7.77 -5.04
CA LEU A 147 -8.10 -7.45 -4.46
C LEU A 147 -7.46 -8.68 -3.82
N TYR A 148 -8.24 -9.51 -3.15
CA TYR A 148 -7.77 -10.79 -2.64
C TYR A 148 -7.31 -11.71 -3.79
N GLN A 149 -8.11 -11.84 -4.85
CA GLN A 149 -7.76 -12.66 -6.01
C GLN A 149 -6.47 -12.18 -6.69
N SER A 150 -6.18 -10.88 -6.69
CA SER A 150 -4.97 -10.31 -7.28
C SER A 150 -3.71 -10.50 -6.43
N VAL A 151 -3.85 -10.77 -5.12
CA VAL A 151 -2.70 -10.94 -4.22
C VAL A 151 -2.45 -12.39 -3.84
N ILE A 152 -3.43 -13.29 -4.01
CA ILE A 152 -3.20 -14.70 -3.71
C ILE A 152 -2.46 -15.38 -4.86
N ASP A 153 -1.45 -16.19 -4.55
CA ASP A 153 -0.71 -17.03 -5.50
C ASP A 153 -0.65 -18.47 -5.02
N ASP A 154 0.05 -19.33 -5.75
CA ASP A 154 0.18 -20.76 -5.44
C ASP A 154 0.79 -21.03 -4.06
N SER A 155 1.60 -20.11 -3.54
CA SER A 155 2.17 -20.22 -2.19
C SER A 155 1.12 -20.08 -1.07
N ARG A 156 0.01 -19.44 -1.37
CA ARG A 156 -1.06 -19.12 -0.41
C ARG A 156 -0.58 -18.32 0.81
N ILE A 157 0.56 -17.59 0.70
CA ILE A 157 1.17 -16.81 1.78
C ILE A 157 1.06 -15.33 1.49
N ILE A 158 0.48 -14.58 2.43
CA ILE A 158 0.34 -13.12 2.37
C ILE A 158 0.98 -12.50 3.62
N ILE A 159 1.94 -11.61 3.40
CA ILE A 159 2.56 -10.79 4.45
C ILE A 159 1.88 -9.43 4.47
N ASN A 160 1.23 -9.12 5.57
CA ASN A 160 0.50 -7.87 5.73
C ASN A 160 1.36 -6.78 6.36
N LEU A 161 1.79 -5.82 5.55
CA LEU A 161 2.39 -4.54 5.94
C LEU A 161 1.43 -3.36 5.72
N ALA A 162 0.19 -3.63 5.33
CA ALA A 162 -0.82 -2.60 5.14
C ALA A 162 -1.45 -2.14 6.47
N SER A 163 -2.03 -0.95 6.46
CA SER A 163 -2.86 -0.48 7.57
C SER A 163 -4.21 -1.21 7.57
N LYS A 164 -4.91 -1.19 8.71
CA LYS A 164 -6.23 -1.81 8.86
C LYS A 164 -7.27 -1.33 7.85
N GLU A 165 -7.14 -0.09 7.39
CA GLU A 165 -7.98 0.46 6.32
C GLU A 165 -7.90 -0.38 5.04
N TYR A 166 -6.67 -0.76 4.63
CA TYR A 166 -6.44 -1.49 3.39
C TYR A 166 -6.43 -3.01 3.57
N SER A 167 -5.92 -3.51 4.70
CA SER A 167 -5.86 -4.96 4.94
C SER A 167 -7.27 -5.61 5.00
N LYS A 168 -8.29 -4.87 5.41
CA LYS A 168 -9.70 -5.31 5.40
C LYS A 168 -10.19 -5.76 4.02
N CYS A 169 -9.62 -5.21 2.93
CA CYS A 169 -9.95 -5.62 1.56
C CYS A 169 -9.56 -7.07 1.27
N ILE A 170 -8.59 -7.60 2.02
CA ILE A 170 -8.05 -8.95 1.87
C ILE A 170 -8.61 -9.87 2.96
N GLU A 171 -8.56 -9.43 4.22
CA GLU A 171 -8.91 -10.23 5.39
C GLU A 171 -10.30 -10.87 5.31
N LYS A 172 -11.27 -10.16 4.72
CA LYS A 172 -12.66 -10.63 4.58
C LYS A 172 -12.79 -11.86 3.68
N TYR A 173 -11.84 -12.08 2.78
CA TYR A 173 -11.92 -13.12 1.74
C TYR A 173 -10.90 -14.24 1.94
N LEU A 174 -10.14 -14.21 3.04
CA LEU A 174 -9.20 -15.26 3.38
C LEU A 174 -9.91 -16.61 3.55
N SER A 175 -9.28 -17.66 3.05
CA SER A 175 -9.72 -19.04 3.22
C SER A 175 -8.87 -19.77 4.26
N PRO A 176 -9.34 -20.93 4.80
CA PRO A 176 -8.54 -21.72 5.72
C PRO A 176 -7.21 -22.26 5.15
N LYS A 177 -7.04 -22.19 3.82
CA LYS A 177 -5.80 -22.60 3.15
C LYS A 177 -4.74 -21.49 3.11
N ASP A 178 -5.11 -20.26 3.47
CA ASP A 178 -4.23 -19.11 3.38
C ASP A 178 -3.42 -18.96 4.65
N THR A 179 -2.14 -18.68 4.47
CA THR A 179 -1.25 -18.21 5.54
C THR A 179 -1.19 -16.69 5.46
N TYR A 180 -1.85 -16.01 6.39
CA TYR A 180 -1.90 -14.56 6.47
C TYR A 180 -1.15 -14.10 7.71
N ILE A 181 0.00 -13.45 7.51
CA ILE A 181 0.88 -13.01 8.60
C ILE A 181 0.87 -11.50 8.68
N THR A 182 0.37 -10.94 9.77
CA THR A 182 0.42 -9.51 10.04
C THR A 182 1.74 -9.16 10.73
N ILE A 183 2.42 -8.14 10.22
CA ILE A 183 3.63 -7.60 10.83
C ILE A 183 3.26 -6.38 11.67
N THR A 184 3.42 -6.52 12.98
CA THR A 184 3.10 -5.47 13.97
C THR A 184 4.39 -4.83 14.47
N PHE A 185 4.47 -3.49 14.35
CA PHE A 185 5.55 -2.68 14.88
C PHE A 185 5.07 -1.89 16.08
N CYS A 186 5.67 -2.10 17.24
CA CYS A 186 5.30 -1.46 18.48
C CYS A 186 6.52 -0.93 19.25
N GLU A 187 6.27 -0.19 20.29
CA GLU A 187 7.26 0.21 21.31
C GLU A 187 6.60 0.16 22.68
N LEU A 188 7.41 0.02 23.71
CA LEU A 188 6.94 0.06 25.09
C LEU A 188 6.72 1.52 25.51
N SER A 189 5.53 1.82 26.02
CA SER A 189 5.17 3.12 26.62
C SER A 189 4.65 2.87 28.02
N GLY A 190 5.50 3.05 29.02
CA GLY A 190 5.25 2.52 30.37
C GLY A 190 5.22 0.97 30.32
N GLU A 191 4.12 0.39 30.79
CA GLU A 191 3.92 -1.08 30.77
C GLU A 191 3.11 -1.57 29.54
N LYS A 192 2.73 -0.67 28.62
CA LYS A 192 1.86 -1.00 27.48
C LYS A 192 2.63 -0.97 26.16
N LEU A 193 2.39 -1.96 25.33
CA LEU A 193 2.82 -1.95 23.94
C LEU A 193 1.88 -1.04 23.12
N VAL A 194 2.46 -0.07 22.42
CA VAL A 194 1.72 0.88 21.59
C VAL A 194 2.30 0.94 20.18
N THR A 195 1.45 1.05 19.19
CA THR A 195 1.86 1.31 17.81
C THR A 195 1.83 2.81 17.54
N LYS A 196 3.00 3.43 17.40
CA LYS A 196 3.08 4.83 16.96
C LYS A 196 3.05 4.89 15.43
N GLY A 197 2.01 5.52 14.88
CA GLY A 197 1.69 5.49 13.46
C GLY A 197 2.83 5.93 12.54
N THR A 198 3.63 6.93 12.91
CA THR A 198 4.78 7.40 12.14
C THR A 198 5.87 6.34 12.08
N TYR A 199 6.30 5.82 13.23
CA TYR A 199 7.34 4.80 13.31
C TYR A 199 6.93 3.48 12.65
N ALA A 200 5.66 3.08 12.80
CA ALA A 200 5.14 1.90 12.10
C ALA A 200 5.18 2.06 10.57
N LYS A 201 4.93 3.27 10.04
CA LYS A 201 5.08 3.53 8.59
C LYS A 201 6.53 3.46 8.14
N MET A 202 7.47 4.03 8.92
CA MET A 202 8.91 3.92 8.67
C MET A 202 9.32 2.46 8.59
N ALA A 203 8.99 1.68 9.62
CA ALA A 203 9.34 0.27 9.73
C ALA A 203 8.72 -0.61 8.63
N ARG A 204 7.49 -0.31 8.18
CA ARG A 204 6.86 -1.03 7.05
C ARG A 204 7.62 -0.82 5.74
N GLY A 205 8.05 0.40 5.46
CA GLY A 205 8.86 0.68 4.28
C GLY A 205 10.22 0.00 4.36
N GLU A 206 10.89 0.13 5.49
CA GLU A 206 12.19 -0.50 5.75
C GLU A 206 12.11 -2.03 5.71
N MET A 207 11.00 -2.63 6.16
CA MET A 207 10.76 -4.07 6.07
C MET A 207 10.66 -4.54 4.61
N VAL A 208 9.95 -3.81 3.74
CA VAL A 208 9.92 -4.14 2.30
C VAL A 208 11.31 -4.08 1.71
N ARG A 209 12.09 -3.03 2.04
CA ARG A 209 13.48 -2.89 1.61
C ARG A 209 14.36 -4.03 2.11
N PHE A 210 14.29 -4.36 3.39
CA PHE A 210 15.01 -5.49 4.00
C PHE A 210 14.70 -6.81 3.29
N MET A 211 13.41 -7.06 3.00
CA MET A 211 12.99 -8.28 2.31
C MET A 211 13.54 -8.33 0.88
N ALA A 212 13.57 -7.21 0.17
CA ALA A 212 14.12 -7.12 -1.18
C ALA A 212 15.64 -7.28 -1.21
N GLU A 213 16.37 -6.63 -0.30
CA GLU A 213 17.83 -6.72 -0.19
C GLU A 213 18.33 -8.12 0.17
N ASN A 214 17.54 -8.89 0.91
CA ASN A 214 17.88 -10.25 1.34
C ASN A 214 17.16 -11.35 0.55
N ASN A 215 16.43 -10.99 -0.52
CA ASN A 215 15.65 -11.91 -1.36
C ASN A 215 14.81 -12.91 -0.54
N ILE A 216 14.03 -12.42 0.42
CA ILE A 216 13.31 -13.24 1.39
C ILE A 216 12.12 -13.95 0.76
N GLU A 217 12.22 -15.26 0.59
CA GLU A 217 11.15 -16.14 0.08
C GLU A 217 10.45 -16.93 1.20
N ASN A 218 11.12 -17.14 2.34
CA ASN A 218 10.57 -17.84 3.49
C ASN A 218 10.10 -16.82 4.55
N PRO A 219 8.81 -16.83 4.98
CA PRO A 219 8.31 -15.93 6.01
C PRO A 219 9.09 -15.95 7.34
N LEU A 220 9.71 -17.08 7.69
CA LEU A 220 10.51 -17.19 8.91
C LEU A 220 11.75 -16.28 8.91
N ASP A 221 12.29 -15.96 7.72
CA ASP A 221 13.45 -15.09 7.60
C ASP A 221 13.11 -13.62 7.86
N ILE A 222 11.83 -13.24 7.80
CA ILE A 222 11.35 -11.90 8.19
C ILE A 222 11.70 -11.62 9.65
N LYS A 223 11.74 -12.65 10.51
CA LYS A 223 12.09 -12.54 11.94
C LYS A 223 13.50 -12.04 12.20
N LYS A 224 14.37 -12.04 11.18
CA LYS A 224 15.75 -11.50 11.24
C LYS A 224 15.82 -9.97 11.09
N PHE A 225 14.69 -9.31 10.85
CA PHE A 225 14.66 -7.85 10.74
C PHE A 225 15.07 -7.18 12.04
N ASP A 226 16.10 -6.31 11.98
CA ASP A 226 16.73 -5.65 13.12
C ASP A 226 16.98 -4.15 12.88
N ARG A 227 16.24 -3.52 11.96
CA ARG A 227 16.46 -2.14 11.55
C ARG A 227 15.62 -1.14 12.36
N LEU A 228 16.05 0.13 12.38
CA LEU A 228 15.38 1.23 13.09
C LEU A 228 15.19 0.96 14.59
N GLY A 229 16.04 0.13 15.21
CA GLY A 229 15.94 -0.26 16.60
C GLY A 229 14.85 -1.30 16.90
N TYR A 230 14.20 -1.85 15.88
CA TYR A 230 13.22 -2.94 16.04
C TYR A 230 13.92 -4.31 16.16
N SER A 231 13.36 -5.18 16.97
CA SER A 231 13.74 -6.59 17.05
C SER A 231 12.51 -7.48 17.21
N PHE A 232 12.58 -8.69 16.66
CA PHE A 232 11.50 -9.67 16.76
C PHE A 232 11.28 -10.11 18.22
N ARG A 233 10.00 -10.18 18.61
CA ARG A 233 9.56 -10.63 19.96
C ARG A 233 8.81 -11.95 19.85
N SER A 234 9.51 -13.05 20.09
CA SER A 234 8.91 -14.40 20.02
C SER A 234 7.83 -14.64 21.07
N ASP A 235 7.96 -14.03 22.23
CA ASP A 235 7.02 -14.10 23.34
C ASP A 235 5.71 -13.34 23.12
N LEU A 236 5.69 -12.40 22.16
CA LEU A 236 4.53 -11.60 21.77
C LEU A 236 3.94 -12.01 20.41
N SER A 237 4.59 -12.92 19.72
CA SER A 237 4.25 -13.31 18.36
C SER A 237 3.48 -14.64 18.32
N SER A 238 2.76 -14.84 17.22
CA SER A 238 2.07 -16.10 16.88
C SER A 238 2.43 -16.56 15.47
N GLU A 239 1.78 -17.61 14.99
CA GLU A 239 1.91 -18.06 13.59
C GLU A 239 1.33 -17.07 12.59
N THR A 240 0.37 -16.23 13.01
CA THR A 240 -0.35 -15.28 12.16
C THR A 240 -0.02 -13.81 12.45
N GLU A 241 0.81 -13.54 13.46
CA GLU A 241 1.26 -12.20 13.81
C GLU A 241 2.71 -12.20 14.27
N TYR A 242 3.57 -11.47 13.57
CA TYR A 242 4.96 -11.24 13.96
C TYR A 242 5.08 -9.85 14.56
N VAL A 243 5.43 -9.80 15.84
CA VAL A 243 5.60 -8.57 16.62
C VAL A 243 7.06 -8.17 16.66
N PHE A 244 7.32 -6.92 16.27
CA PHE A 244 8.63 -6.27 16.38
C PHE A 244 8.53 -5.12 17.36
N GLU A 245 9.34 -5.16 18.40
CA GLU A 245 9.42 -4.11 19.40
C GLU A 245 10.62 -3.22 19.14
N ARG A 246 10.37 -1.90 19.17
CA ARG A 246 11.42 -0.91 19.08
C ARG A 246 12.00 -0.62 20.48
N LYS A 247 13.29 -0.79 20.62
CA LYS A 247 14.03 -0.31 21.80
C LYS A 247 14.30 1.19 21.61
N ILE A 248 13.85 1.99 22.55
CA ILE A 248 14.18 3.42 22.61
C ILE A 248 15.48 3.50 23.40
N GLU A 249 16.59 3.87 22.74
CA GLU A 249 17.81 4.26 23.46
C GLU A 249 17.46 5.45 24.36
N GLN A 250 17.72 5.31 25.66
CA GLN A 250 17.50 6.37 26.66
C GLN A 250 18.55 7.44 26.55
#